data_c9313f1fb44cc13bad019b26b9313086
#
_entry.id   c9313f1fb44cc13bad019b26b9313086
#
_cell.length_a   1.000
_cell.length_b   1.000
_cell.length_c   1.000
_cell.angle_alpha   90.00
_cell.angle_beta   90.00
_cell.angle_gamma   90.00
#
_symmetry.space_group_name_H-M   'P 1'
#
loop_
_entity.id
_entity.type
_entity.pdbx_description
1 polymer ?
#
loop_
_entity_poly.entity_id
_entity_poly.type
_entity_poly.pdbx_seq_one_letter_code
_entity_poly.pdbx_strand_id
1 'polypeptide(L)'
;MESREFLSKVQIPPVTQLLVWAPVENKLAYVWNYNIYLKKNATAEAVQVTHNGKVNKILNGVPDWVYEEEVFASNEAIWWSPQGKYLAYLQINDTGVHNIEYSLYGNDQYPTTVFIPYPKAGCVIPRARLFVIDVENPSRQSEVLVPKSVGVGDHYLRTVTWVTDERLAVQWLPRRQDSVLLQIYDYDGTNWKETSQKSKTGWVGRYFPAAPYFAANNMSFYKVMSNDNGYKHLHYVEAGKAKPITSGKWEVIYISKVTKDSIYYVSNEHMGRPGQRNLYNKSGHSAPECLTCSLYQDRCQYNSAYFSLNASFFRMDCYGPGLPLFTLMDNRGPAKGVLEDNKKLEKILTTELLMPTIKRATMKIAGFSTYLWYQMMFPPNFDSSKKYPLLIQVYGGPASQNTDYVFRLEWATYLCSTEKVIIASFDGRGSGFQGDELMHAIYGRLGTYEVEDQISAVRKFIEMGFIDKDRIGMWGWSYGGYVTSMVLGSGSGLFKCGIAVAPVAKWDYYDAVYTERYMHRPEENTESYKNSTVTDRAKNFKSVQYMLVHGTADDNVHFQQAAQISKALVENQVDFEAMWYTDKDHGLSGKARYHLYAHLNHFLQNYTLPK
;
A
#
# COMPACT_ATOMS: atom_id res chain seq x y z
N MET A 1 22.94 -14.65 -19.06
CA MET A 1 22.05 -15.69 -18.51
C MET A 1 22.19 -16.91 -19.38
N GLU A 2 22.58 -18.02 -18.77
CA GLU A 2 22.59 -19.29 -19.48
C GLU A 2 21.13 -19.75 -19.66
N SER A 3 20.79 -20.24 -20.83
CA SER A 3 19.51 -20.88 -21.04
C SER A 3 19.48 -22.22 -20.29
N ARG A 4 18.43 -22.45 -19.51
CA ARG A 4 18.23 -23.72 -18.82
C ARG A 4 17.03 -24.43 -19.42
N GLU A 5 17.17 -25.72 -19.66
CA GLU A 5 16.06 -26.55 -20.08
C GLU A 5 15.23 -26.98 -18.88
N PHE A 6 13.90 -27.09 -19.09
CA PHE A 6 13.00 -27.65 -18.07
C PHE A 6 13.16 -29.17 -18.06
N LEU A 7 13.66 -29.71 -16.94
CA LEU A 7 13.89 -31.14 -16.81
C LEU A 7 12.62 -31.91 -16.40
N SER A 8 11.68 -31.24 -15.70
CA SER A 8 10.41 -31.86 -15.27
C SER A 8 9.37 -30.81 -14.98
N LYS A 9 8.09 -31.22 -15.07
CA LYS A 9 6.94 -30.40 -14.65
C LYS A 9 6.53 -30.75 -13.23
N VAL A 10 6.15 -29.73 -12.46
CA VAL A 10 5.51 -29.96 -11.14
C VAL A 10 4.13 -30.52 -11.39
N GLN A 11 3.82 -31.67 -10.80
CA GLN A 11 2.49 -32.28 -10.84
C GLN A 11 1.67 -31.77 -9.66
N ILE A 12 0.77 -30.84 -9.95
CA ILE A 12 -0.17 -30.27 -8.99
C ILE A 12 -1.58 -30.30 -9.58
N PRO A 13 -2.64 -30.35 -8.73
CA PRO A 13 -4.01 -30.31 -9.25
C PRO A 13 -4.33 -28.96 -9.90
N PRO A 14 -5.28 -28.92 -10.83
CA PRO A 14 -5.76 -27.67 -11.37
C PRO A 14 -6.40 -26.81 -10.27
N VAL A 15 -6.37 -25.48 -10.43
CA VAL A 15 -6.87 -24.49 -9.44
C VAL A 15 -6.12 -24.56 -8.11
N THR A 16 -4.81 -24.85 -8.15
CA THR A 16 -3.93 -24.74 -6.99
C THR A 16 -3.86 -23.27 -6.57
N GLN A 17 -4.07 -23.02 -5.28
CA GLN A 17 -4.17 -21.65 -4.73
C GLN A 17 -2.82 -21.02 -4.45
N LEU A 18 -1.82 -21.83 -4.08
CA LEU A 18 -0.48 -21.39 -3.73
C LEU A 18 0.51 -22.54 -3.93
N LEU A 19 1.72 -22.18 -4.38
CA LEU A 19 2.87 -23.11 -4.42
C LEU A 19 4.10 -22.38 -3.92
N VAL A 20 4.76 -22.95 -2.90
CA VAL A 20 5.96 -22.34 -2.30
C VAL A 20 7.06 -23.40 -2.19
N TRP A 21 8.18 -23.11 -2.84
CA TRP A 21 9.39 -23.93 -2.73
C TRP A 21 10.10 -23.72 -1.41
N ALA A 22 10.64 -24.79 -0.83
CA ALA A 22 11.56 -24.67 0.29
C ALA A 22 12.83 -23.89 -0.14
N PRO A 23 13.49 -23.17 0.80
CA PRO A 23 14.69 -22.40 0.48
C PRO A 23 15.86 -23.23 -0.05
N VAL A 24 15.94 -24.49 0.36
CA VAL A 24 17.00 -25.44 -0.01
C VAL A 24 16.40 -26.76 -0.45
N GLU A 25 17.18 -27.54 -1.20
CA GLU A 25 16.74 -28.80 -1.79
C GLU A 25 15.58 -28.56 -2.80
N ASN A 26 14.74 -29.56 -3.02
CA ASN A 26 13.66 -29.50 -4.01
C ASN A 26 12.28 -29.79 -3.43
N LYS A 27 12.15 -29.60 -2.14
CA LYS A 27 10.87 -29.76 -1.44
C LYS A 27 9.96 -28.59 -1.78
N LEU A 28 8.65 -28.85 -1.83
CA LEU A 28 7.66 -27.82 -2.06
C LEU A 28 6.39 -28.09 -1.28
N ALA A 29 5.66 -27.02 -1.02
CA ALA A 29 4.33 -27.07 -0.44
C ALA A 29 3.35 -26.38 -1.38
N TYR A 30 2.11 -26.89 -1.45
CA TYR A 30 1.07 -26.18 -2.18
C TYR A 30 -0.25 -26.24 -1.39
N VAL A 31 -1.15 -25.33 -1.72
CA VAL A 31 -2.49 -25.27 -1.17
C VAL A 31 -3.49 -25.57 -2.28
N TRP A 32 -4.32 -26.57 -2.04
CA TRP A 32 -5.42 -26.93 -2.92
C TRP A 32 -6.67 -27.18 -2.07
N ASN A 33 -7.78 -26.65 -2.51
CA ASN A 33 -9.06 -26.75 -1.79
C ASN A 33 -8.92 -26.40 -0.29
N TYR A 34 -8.14 -25.34 -0.02
CA TYR A 34 -7.88 -24.78 1.32
C TYR A 34 -7.13 -25.71 2.28
N ASN A 35 -6.45 -26.72 1.74
CA ASN A 35 -5.61 -27.63 2.51
C ASN A 35 -4.18 -27.65 1.98
N ILE A 36 -3.24 -27.89 2.87
CA ILE A 36 -1.81 -27.92 2.58
C ILE A 36 -1.38 -29.33 2.21
N TYR A 37 -0.55 -29.41 1.17
CA TYR A 37 0.10 -30.62 0.65
C TYR A 37 1.60 -30.42 0.58
N LEU A 38 2.37 -31.44 0.96
CA LEU A 38 3.84 -31.46 0.86
C LEU A 38 4.29 -32.43 -0.20
N LYS A 39 5.34 -32.05 -0.96
CA LYS A 39 6.02 -32.91 -1.92
C LYS A 39 7.53 -32.86 -1.65
N LYS A 40 8.20 -34.01 -1.75
CA LYS A 40 9.67 -34.10 -1.60
C LYS A 40 10.41 -33.48 -2.79
N ASN A 41 9.79 -33.51 -3.97
CA ASN A 41 10.29 -32.89 -5.21
C ASN A 41 9.12 -32.69 -6.19
N ALA A 42 9.41 -32.13 -7.35
CA ALA A 42 8.41 -31.76 -8.35
C ALA A 42 7.52 -32.92 -8.82
N THR A 43 8.06 -34.15 -8.87
CA THR A 43 7.39 -35.34 -9.40
C THR A 43 6.97 -36.35 -8.35
N ALA A 44 7.36 -36.17 -7.08
CA ALA A 44 6.97 -37.05 -5.97
C ALA A 44 5.47 -36.98 -5.70
N GLU A 45 4.94 -38.03 -5.07
CA GLU A 45 3.56 -38.01 -4.56
C GLU A 45 3.38 -36.98 -3.45
N ALA A 46 2.24 -36.32 -3.44
CA ALA A 46 1.91 -35.34 -2.42
C ALA A 46 1.38 -36.02 -1.15
N VAL A 47 1.74 -35.48 -0.01
CA VAL A 47 1.19 -35.86 1.29
C VAL A 47 0.29 -34.73 1.78
N GLN A 48 -0.98 -35.04 2.01
CA GLN A 48 -1.93 -34.08 2.57
C GLN A 48 -1.65 -33.86 4.06
N VAL A 49 -1.49 -32.61 4.46
CA VAL A 49 -1.10 -32.24 5.82
C VAL A 49 -2.26 -31.74 6.66
N THR A 50 -3.15 -30.94 6.05
CA THR A 50 -4.36 -30.44 6.70
C THR A 50 -5.59 -31.04 6.04
N HIS A 51 -6.68 -31.24 6.82
CA HIS A 51 -7.87 -31.95 6.34
C HIS A 51 -9.17 -31.18 6.60
N ASN A 52 -9.11 -30.06 7.30
CA ASN A 52 -10.28 -29.28 7.72
C ASN A 52 -10.61 -28.08 6.85
N GLY A 53 -9.89 -27.91 5.73
CA GLY A 53 -10.11 -26.80 4.80
C GLY A 53 -11.53 -26.81 4.24
N LYS A 54 -12.16 -25.63 4.22
CA LYS A 54 -13.50 -25.44 3.70
C LYS A 54 -13.66 -24.00 3.21
N VAL A 55 -14.12 -23.85 1.98
CA VAL A 55 -14.32 -22.53 1.36
C VAL A 55 -15.12 -21.61 2.28
N ASN A 56 -14.65 -20.39 2.44
CA ASN A 56 -15.25 -19.33 3.26
C ASN A 56 -15.37 -19.64 4.76
N LYS A 57 -14.76 -20.72 5.23
CA LYS A 57 -14.83 -21.11 6.65
C LYS A 57 -13.46 -21.36 7.27
N ILE A 58 -12.72 -22.35 6.76
CA ILE A 58 -11.38 -22.71 7.26
C ILE A 58 -10.40 -22.70 6.10
N LEU A 59 -9.39 -21.85 6.19
CA LEU A 59 -8.35 -21.72 5.17
C LEU A 59 -7.00 -22.05 5.80
N ASN A 60 -6.27 -22.97 5.19
CA ASN A 60 -4.94 -23.36 5.65
C ASN A 60 -3.89 -22.94 4.60
N GLY A 61 -2.89 -22.18 5.00
CA GLY A 61 -1.75 -21.79 4.16
C GLY A 61 -2.01 -20.64 3.21
N VAL A 62 -3.25 -20.17 3.11
CA VAL A 62 -3.64 -18.97 2.36
C VAL A 62 -4.47 -18.07 3.26
N PRO A 63 -4.35 -16.74 3.11
CA PRO A 63 -5.16 -15.80 3.88
C PRO A 63 -6.59 -15.73 3.33
N ASP A 64 -7.50 -15.21 4.15
CA ASP A 64 -8.79 -14.73 3.66
C ASP A 64 -8.65 -13.35 3.01
N TRP A 65 -9.77 -12.79 2.54
CA TRP A 65 -9.74 -11.53 1.81
C TRP A 65 -9.04 -10.41 2.59
N VAL A 66 -9.42 -10.21 3.86
CA VAL A 66 -8.91 -9.06 4.64
C VAL A 66 -7.45 -9.23 5.05
N TYR A 67 -7.00 -10.45 5.35
CA TYR A 67 -5.58 -10.71 5.62
C TYR A 67 -4.73 -10.54 4.38
N GLU A 68 -5.22 -10.99 3.23
CA GLU A 68 -4.52 -10.82 1.95
C GLU A 68 -4.34 -9.35 1.60
N GLU A 69 -5.43 -8.57 1.68
CA GLU A 69 -5.44 -7.17 1.27
C GLU A 69 -4.77 -6.25 2.30
N GLU A 70 -5.08 -6.42 3.59
CA GLU A 70 -4.79 -5.42 4.62
C GLU A 70 -3.68 -5.81 5.61
N VAL A 71 -3.31 -7.08 5.69
CA VAL A 71 -2.31 -7.53 6.67
C VAL A 71 -1.02 -7.98 5.99
N PHE A 72 -1.09 -8.85 5.00
CA PHE A 72 0.10 -9.41 4.35
C PHE A 72 0.46 -8.75 3.03
N ALA A 73 -0.49 -8.17 2.32
CA ALA A 73 -0.33 -7.72 0.93
C ALA A 73 0.19 -8.87 0.05
N SER A 74 -0.24 -10.09 0.32
CA SER A 74 0.21 -11.33 -0.32
C SER A 74 -0.79 -12.45 -0.07
N ASN A 75 -0.89 -13.38 -1.02
CA ASN A 75 -1.67 -14.62 -0.86
C ASN A 75 -0.88 -15.75 -0.19
N GLU A 76 0.36 -15.50 0.22
CA GLU A 76 1.21 -16.50 0.87
C GLU A 76 1.06 -16.47 2.39
N ALA A 77 0.63 -17.59 2.96
CA ALA A 77 0.57 -17.79 4.40
C ALA A 77 1.23 -19.12 4.81
N ILE A 78 2.30 -19.46 4.12
CA ILE A 78 3.21 -20.58 4.39
C ILE A 78 4.63 -20.03 4.49
N TRP A 79 5.35 -20.43 5.53
CA TRP A 79 6.73 -19.98 5.78
C TRP A 79 7.62 -21.19 6.06
N TRP A 80 8.52 -21.51 5.12
CA TRP A 80 9.51 -22.55 5.27
C TRP A 80 10.62 -22.12 6.22
N SER A 81 11.10 -23.02 7.09
CA SER A 81 12.31 -22.79 7.85
C SER A 81 13.55 -22.78 6.93
N PRO A 82 14.67 -22.17 7.35
CA PRO A 82 15.83 -21.96 6.48
C PRO A 82 16.39 -23.21 5.79
N GLN A 83 16.35 -24.36 6.45
CA GLN A 83 16.83 -25.63 5.88
C GLN A 83 15.68 -26.55 5.44
N GLY A 84 14.45 -26.04 5.43
CA GLY A 84 13.29 -26.82 5.02
C GLY A 84 12.87 -27.93 5.99
N LYS A 85 13.34 -27.88 7.24
CA LYS A 85 13.03 -28.88 8.27
C LYS A 85 11.61 -28.72 8.82
N TYR A 86 11.16 -27.50 8.96
CA TYR A 86 9.83 -27.14 9.46
C TYR A 86 9.11 -26.22 8.49
N LEU A 87 7.79 -26.21 8.60
CA LEU A 87 6.93 -25.33 7.82
C LEU A 87 5.90 -24.72 8.78
N ALA A 88 5.87 -23.39 8.83
CA ALA A 88 4.82 -22.65 9.53
C ALA A 88 3.69 -22.32 8.57
N TYR A 89 2.45 -22.41 9.05
CA TYR A 89 1.30 -21.98 8.23
C TYR A 89 0.24 -21.31 9.08
N LEU A 90 -0.46 -20.38 8.44
CA LEU A 90 -1.62 -19.71 9.00
C LEU A 90 -2.87 -20.56 8.75
N GLN A 91 -3.71 -20.68 9.79
CA GLN A 91 -5.08 -21.14 9.65
C GLN A 91 -6.03 -19.97 9.96
N ILE A 92 -6.89 -19.65 9.01
CA ILE A 92 -7.95 -18.65 9.20
C ILE A 92 -9.28 -19.35 9.41
N ASN A 93 -10.03 -18.88 10.41
CA ASN A 93 -11.40 -19.27 10.64
C ASN A 93 -12.33 -18.08 10.42
N ASP A 94 -13.08 -18.13 9.33
CA ASP A 94 -14.04 -17.11 8.93
C ASP A 94 -15.49 -17.46 9.28
N THR A 95 -15.73 -18.52 10.05
CA THR A 95 -17.08 -19.04 10.33
C THR A 95 -18.02 -17.96 10.87
N GLY A 96 -17.51 -17.07 11.73
CA GLY A 96 -18.30 -15.98 12.33
C GLY A 96 -18.28 -14.67 11.54
N VAL A 97 -17.57 -14.60 10.42
CA VAL A 97 -17.41 -13.39 9.63
C VAL A 97 -18.56 -13.25 8.63
N HIS A 98 -19.17 -12.09 8.58
CA HIS A 98 -20.26 -11.80 7.65
C HIS A 98 -19.74 -11.78 6.20
N ASN A 99 -20.53 -12.34 5.27
CA ASN A 99 -20.21 -12.31 3.86
C ASN A 99 -20.68 -11.01 3.20
N ILE A 100 -19.88 -10.48 2.30
CA ILE A 100 -20.41 -9.59 1.26
C ILE A 100 -20.95 -10.45 0.12
N GLU A 101 -21.93 -9.89 -0.58
CA GLU A 101 -22.58 -10.55 -1.73
C GLU A 101 -22.62 -9.57 -2.89
N TYR A 102 -22.26 -10.04 -4.07
CA TYR A 102 -22.45 -9.27 -5.29
C TYR A 102 -22.71 -10.22 -6.45
N SER A 103 -23.39 -9.70 -7.48
CA SER A 103 -23.72 -10.47 -8.66
C SER A 103 -22.62 -10.40 -9.71
N LEU A 104 -22.31 -11.53 -10.32
CA LEU A 104 -21.60 -11.59 -11.61
C LEU A 104 -22.64 -11.86 -12.68
N TYR A 105 -22.80 -10.94 -13.58
CA TYR A 105 -23.84 -11.02 -14.62
C TYR A 105 -23.44 -11.97 -15.75
N GLY A 106 -22.18 -11.93 -16.18
CA GLY A 106 -21.68 -12.80 -17.24
C GLY A 106 -22.57 -12.78 -18.48
N ASN A 107 -22.73 -13.93 -19.11
CA ASN A 107 -23.57 -14.11 -20.28
C ASN A 107 -24.73 -15.08 -20.05
N ASP A 108 -24.86 -15.62 -18.85
CA ASP A 108 -25.90 -16.59 -18.49
C ASP A 108 -27.24 -15.89 -18.25
N GLN A 109 -28.32 -16.66 -18.33
CA GLN A 109 -29.68 -16.15 -18.11
C GLN A 109 -29.85 -15.64 -16.66
N TYR A 110 -29.26 -16.33 -15.70
CA TYR A 110 -29.28 -15.93 -14.29
C TYR A 110 -27.87 -15.53 -13.81
N PRO A 111 -27.74 -14.37 -13.15
CA PRO A 111 -26.46 -13.98 -12.57
C PRO A 111 -25.99 -14.98 -11.50
N THR A 112 -24.68 -15.08 -11.34
CA THR A 112 -24.06 -15.83 -10.24
C THR A 112 -23.83 -14.91 -9.07
N THR A 113 -24.17 -15.34 -7.86
CA THR A 113 -23.85 -14.59 -6.64
C THR A 113 -22.50 -15.01 -6.08
N VAL A 114 -21.65 -14.05 -5.82
CA VAL A 114 -20.36 -14.25 -5.15
C VAL A 114 -20.52 -13.95 -3.67
N PHE A 115 -20.02 -14.86 -2.82
CA PHE A 115 -20.01 -14.72 -1.36
C PHE A 115 -18.56 -14.70 -0.88
N ILE A 116 -18.17 -13.65 -0.17
CA ILE A 116 -16.82 -13.51 0.38
C ILE A 116 -16.93 -13.08 1.83
N PRO A 117 -16.34 -13.81 2.80
CA PRO A 117 -16.22 -13.31 4.17
C PRO A 117 -15.44 -12.02 4.19
N TYR A 118 -16.06 -10.96 4.68
CA TYR A 118 -15.51 -9.61 4.67
C TYR A 118 -15.98 -8.87 5.92
N PRO A 119 -15.10 -8.63 6.89
CA PRO A 119 -15.48 -7.94 8.11
C PRO A 119 -15.54 -6.43 7.87
N LYS A 120 -16.71 -5.84 7.99
CA LYS A 120 -16.84 -4.37 8.01
C LYS A 120 -16.45 -3.85 9.38
N ALA A 121 -16.15 -2.53 9.47
CA ALA A 121 -15.77 -1.89 10.72
C ALA A 121 -16.75 -2.22 11.86
N GLY A 122 -16.25 -2.61 13.01
CA GLY A 122 -17.03 -2.98 14.20
C GLY A 122 -17.57 -4.39 14.21
N CYS A 123 -17.45 -5.13 13.12
CA CYS A 123 -17.98 -6.50 13.00
C CYS A 123 -17.01 -7.56 13.49
N VAL A 124 -17.47 -8.82 13.53
CA VAL A 124 -16.65 -9.97 13.89
C VAL A 124 -15.52 -10.11 12.86
N ILE A 125 -14.29 -10.23 13.35
CA ILE A 125 -13.09 -10.40 12.53
C ILE A 125 -12.69 -11.87 12.42
N PRO A 126 -11.87 -12.24 11.41
CA PRO A 126 -11.33 -13.60 11.30
C PRO A 126 -10.51 -13.97 12.52
N ARG A 127 -10.50 -15.26 12.85
CA ARG A 127 -9.62 -15.83 13.87
C ARG A 127 -8.40 -16.45 13.19
N ALA A 128 -7.22 -16.03 13.61
CA ALA A 128 -5.96 -16.51 13.08
C ALA A 128 -5.27 -17.44 14.09
N ARG A 129 -4.79 -18.57 13.61
CA ARG A 129 -3.94 -19.49 14.36
C ARG A 129 -2.72 -19.84 13.54
N LEU A 130 -1.58 -19.96 14.18
CA LEU A 130 -0.32 -20.32 13.55
C LEU A 130 0.12 -21.70 14.01
N PHE A 131 0.48 -22.56 13.06
CA PHE A 131 0.96 -23.91 13.31
C PHE A 131 2.33 -24.14 12.69
N VAL A 132 3.12 -25.00 13.29
CA VAL A 132 4.40 -25.47 12.74
C VAL A 132 4.30 -26.99 12.54
N ILE A 133 4.72 -27.43 11.37
CA ILE A 133 4.74 -28.83 10.95
C ILE A 133 6.18 -29.32 10.87
N ASP A 134 6.45 -30.54 11.37
CA ASP A 134 7.68 -31.28 11.07
C ASP A 134 7.55 -31.87 9.65
N VAL A 135 8.37 -31.41 8.71
CA VAL A 135 8.23 -31.81 7.30
C VAL A 135 8.53 -33.29 7.08
N GLU A 136 9.44 -33.90 7.86
CA GLU A 136 9.74 -35.33 7.77
C GLU A 136 8.65 -36.19 8.41
N ASN A 137 7.91 -35.67 9.38
CA ASN A 137 6.80 -36.32 10.01
C ASN A 137 5.60 -35.37 10.16
N PRO A 138 4.83 -35.16 9.08
CA PRO A 138 3.76 -34.14 9.05
C PRO A 138 2.63 -34.35 10.06
N SER A 139 2.53 -35.51 10.66
CA SER A 139 1.56 -35.73 11.76
C SER A 139 1.95 -34.98 13.04
N ARG A 140 3.22 -34.59 13.17
CA ARG A 140 3.70 -33.74 14.26
C ARG A 140 3.46 -32.27 13.94
N GLN A 141 2.45 -31.71 14.57
CA GLN A 141 2.10 -30.30 14.45
C GLN A 141 2.03 -29.68 15.83
N SER A 142 2.49 -28.45 15.93
CA SER A 142 2.42 -27.64 17.14
C SER A 142 1.79 -26.30 16.86
N GLU A 143 0.92 -25.83 17.75
CA GLU A 143 0.39 -24.48 17.65
C GLU A 143 1.34 -23.48 18.29
N VAL A 144 1.62 -22.39 17.58
CA VAL A 144 2.37 -21.25 18.10
C VAL A 144 1.36 -20.32 18.75
N LEU A 145 1.29 -20.36 20.08
CA LEU A 145 0.25 -19.69 20.84
C LEU A 145 0.47 -18.17 20.89
N VAL A 146 -0.62 -17.43 20.70
CA VAL A 146 -0.60 -15.96 20.89
C VAL A 146 -0.27 -15.65 22.35
N PRO A 147 0.62 -14.67 22.62
CA PRO A 147 0.91 -14.24 24.00
C PRO A 147 -0.36 -13.74 24.70
N LYS A 148 -0.50 -14.07 25.98
CA LYS A 148 -1.69 -13.74 26.77
C LYS A 148 -2.04 -12.26 26.75
N SER A 149 -1.02 -11.38 26.77
CA SER A 149 -1.23 -9.94 26.76
C SER A 149 -1.96 -9.41 25.52
N VAL A 150 -1.82 -10.10 24.40
CA VAL A 150 -2.51 -9.77 23.14
C VAL A 150 -3.75 -10.65 22.96
N GLY A 151 -3.65 -11.92 23.35
CA GLY A 151 -4.71 -12.91 23.12
C GLY A 151 -5.94 -12.79 24.02
N VAL A 152 -5.96 -11.87 25.00
CA VAL A 152 -7.15 -11.62 25.83
C VAL A 152 -8.31 -11.00 25.05
N GLY A 153 -8.02 -10.39 23.90
CA GLY A 153 -9.02 -9.79 23.01
C GLY A 153 -8.77 -10.17 21.55
N ASP A 154 -9.56 -9.58 20.69
CA ASP A 154 -9.37 -9.71 19.24
C ASP A 154 -7.98 -9.22 18.84
N HIS A 155 -7.34 -9.94 17.92
CA HIS A 155 -5.96 -9.67 17.53
C HIS A 155 -5.70 -10.12 16.10
N TYR A 156 -4.56 -9.64 15.56
CA TYR A 156 -4.06 -10.02 14.23
C TYR A 156 -2.66 -10.61 14.33
N LEU A 157 -2.36 -11.54 13.43
CA LEU A 157 -1.00 -12.02 13.19
C LEU A 157 -0.42 -11.22 12.02
N ARG A 158 0.74 -10.57 12.25
CA ARG A 158 1.30 -9.67 11.21
C ARG A 158 2.48 -10.28 10.45
N THR A 159 3.54 -10.71 11.14
CA THR A 159 4.72 -11.28 10.49
C THR A 159 5.15 -12.57 11.14
N VAL A 160 5.67 -13.48 10.30
CA VAL A 160 6.28 -14.75 10.72
C VAL A 160 7.68 -14.77 10.10
N THR A 161 8.71 -14.83 10.95
CA THR A 161 10.10 -14.80 10.53
C THR A 161 10.86 -15.95 11.14
N TRP A 162 11.38 -16.86 10.31
CA TRP A 162 12.28 -17.91 10.76
C TRP A 162 13.67 -17.34 11.01
N VAL A 163 14.15 -17.44 12.23
CA VAL A 163 15.51 -17.02 12.60
C VAL A 163 16.49 -18.17 12.33
N THR A 164 16.15 -19.36 12.81
CA THR A 164 16.81 -20.64 12.52
C THR A 164 15.71 -21.69 12.33
N ASP A 165 16.05 -22.94 12.00
CA ASP A 165 15.05 -24.00 11.96
C ASP A 165 14.39 -24.26 13.32
N GLU A 166 15.00 -23.82 14.41
CA GLU A 166 14.52 -24.06 15.77
C GLU A 166 14.06 -22.79 16.48
N ARG A 167 14.08 -21.64 15.79
CA ARG A 167 13.66 -20.34 16.35
C ARG A 167 12.79 -19.56 15.37
N LEU A 168 11.63 -19.16 15.85
CA LEU A 168 10.62 -18.44 15.09
C LEU A 168 10.28 -17.12 15.79
N ALA A 169 10.19 -16.03 15.04
CA ALA A 169 9.77 -14.74 15.54
C ALA A 169 8.43 -14.35 14.92
N VAL A 170 7.47 -13.97 15.73
CA VAL A 170 6.11 -13.60 15.29
C VAL A 170 5.73 -12.25 15.86
N GLN A 171 5.16 -11.40 15.02
CA GLN A 171 4.56 -10.15 15.47
C GLN A 171 3.05 -10.27 15.53
N TRP A 172 2.50 -9.89 16.68
CA TRP A 172 1.07 -9.90 16.98
C TRP A 172 0.59 -8.49 17.25
N LEU A 173 -0.63 -8.17 16.81
CA LEU A 173 -1.27 -6.87 17.02
C LEU A 173 -2.60 -7.06 17.75
N PRO A 174 -2.94 -6.22 18.74
CA PRO A 174 -4.33 -6.13 19.17
C PRO A 174 -5.18 -5.52 18.04
N ARG A 175 -6.48 -5.78 18.08
CA ARG A 175 -7.42 -5.23 17.08
C ARG A 175 -7.31 -3.71 16.95
N ARG A 176 -7.02 -3.00 18.04
CA ARG A 176 -6.82 -1.55 18.05
C ARG A 176 -5.62 -1.07 17.25
N GLN A 177 -4.62 -1.92 17.04
CA GLN A 177 -3.44 -1.66 16.18
C GLN A 177 -2.57 -0.48 16.61
N ASP A 178 -2.63 -0.07 17.86
CA ASP A 178 -1.80 0.98 18.45
C ASP A 178 -0.55 0.45 19.16
N SER A 179 -0.37 -0.85 19.14
CA SER A 179 0.80 -1.53 19.69
C SER A 179 1.12 -2.79 18.88
N VAL A 180 2.34 -3.29 19.03
CA VAL A 180 2.78 -4.56 18.44
C VAL A 180 3.63 -5.31 19.44
N LEU A 181 3.45 -6.62 19.52
CA LEU A 181 4.27 -7.51 20.33
C LEU A 181 5.03 -8.48 19.41
N LEU A 182 6.36 -8.44 19.49
CA LEU A 182 7.22 -9.43 18.83
C LEU A 182 7.60 -10.49 19.86
N GLN A 183 7.23 -11.73 19.59
CA GLN A 183 7.52 -12.89 20.43
C GLN A 183 8.46 -13.83 19.69
N ILE A 184 9.53 -14.27 20.38
CA ILE A 184 10.40 -15.33 19.89
C ILE A 184 9.98 -16.64 20.53
N TYR A 185 9.92 -17.69 19.71
CA TYR A 185 9.55 -19.04 20.10
C TYR A 185 10.70 -20.00 19.76
N ASP A 186 11.15 -20.78 20.74
CA ASP A 186 12.15 -21.82 20.53
C ASP A 186 11.51 -23.20 20.49
N TYR A 187 12.14 -24.13 19.76
CA TYR A 187 11.68 -25.51 19.59
C TYR A 187 11.47 -26.25 20.91
N ASP A 188 12.28 -25.95 21.94
CA ASP A 188 12.17 -26.54 23.27
C ASP A 188 10.98 -26.02 24.09
N GLY A 189 10.16 -25.17 23.53
CA GLY A 189 9.00 -24.60 24.19
C GLY A 189 9.30 -23.30 24.95
N THR A 190 10.54 -22.81 24.93
CA THR A 190 10.91 -21.55 25.58
C THR A 190 10.40 -20.38 24.74
N ASN A 191 9.73 -19.43 25.41
CA ASN A 191 9.20 -18.22 24.76
C ASN A 191 9.93 -16.99 25.30
N TRP A 192 10.50 -16.22 24.40
CA TRP A 192 11.21 -14.98 24.73
C TRP A 192 10.35 -13.79 24.31
N LYS A 193 9.91 -13.00 25.29
CA LYS A 193 9.23 -11.75 25.02
C LYS A 193 10.30 -10.70 24.67
N GLU A 194 10.45 -10.41 23.38
CA GLU A 194 11.53 -9.52 22.94
C GLU A 194 11.18 -8.05 23.01
N THR A 195 10.08 -7.65 22.39
CA THR A 195 9.77 -6.23 22.36
C THR A 195 8.27 -6.01 22.25
N SER A 196 7.83 -5.02 23.00
CA SER A 196 6.49 -4.46 22.89
C SER A 196 6.64 -2.99 22.54
N GLN A 197 6.04 -2.60 21.43
CA GLN A 197 6.04 -1.21 20.98
C GLN A 197 4.61 -0.68 21.03
N LYS A 198 4.42 0.44 21.69
CA LYS A 198 3.15 1.18 21.69
C LYS A 198 3.35 2.51 20.99
N SER A 199 2.43 2.87 20.10
CA SER A 199 2.45 4.20 19.47
C SER A 199 2.05 5.27 20.49
N LYS A 200 2.72 6.41 20.43
CA LYS A 200 2.43 7.56 21.31
C LYS A 200 1.24 8.38 20.80
N THR A 201 1.01 8.39 19.49
CA THR A 201 0.10 9.36 18.85
C THR A 201 -0.93 8.73 17.90
N GLY A 202 -0.80 7.44 17.58
CA GLY A 202 -1.72 6.80 16.66
C GLY A 202 -1.48 5.30 16.50
N TRP A 203 -1.57 4.82 15.28
CA TRP A 203 -1.32 3.42 14.94
C TRP A 203 0.17 3.14 14.80
N VAL A 204 0.58 1.87 14.83
CA VAL A 204 1.97 1.44 14.67
C VAL A 204 2.27 1.16 13.20
N GLY A 205 3.42 1.68 12.73
CA GLY A 205 3.85 1.55 11.35
C GLY A 205 3.18 2.55 10.41
N ARG A 206 3.47 2.47 9.12
CA ARG A 206 2.75 3.28 8.11
C ARG A 206 1.37 2.70 7.85
N TYR A 207 1.32 1.44 7.45
CA TYR A 207 0.08 0.67 7.32
C TYR A 207 0.03 -0.45 8.36
N PHE A 208 1.18 -1.00 8.72
CA PHE A 208 1.37 -2.06 9.70
C PHE A 208 2.83 -2.05 10.18
N PRO A 209 3.17 -2.73 11.30
CA PRO A 209 4.54 -2.79 11.78
C PRO A 209 5.48 -3.43 10.77
N ALA A 210 6.69 -2.87 10.63
CA ALA A 210 7.73 -3.42 9.79
C ALA A 210 8.27 -4.74 10.36
N ALA A 211 8.78 -5.61 9.49
CA ALA A 211 9.37 -6.89 9.90
C ALA A 211 10.74 -6.71 10.56
N PRO A 212 11.13 -7.59 11.51
CA PRO A 212 12.48 -7.61 12.05
C PRO A 212 13.46 -8.28 11.06
N TYR A 213 14.73 -7.87 11.14
CA TYR A 213 15.86 -8.48 10.41
C TYR A 213 16.90 -8.91 11.43
N PHE A 214 17.09 -10.22 11.61
CA PHE A 214 17.94 -10.76 12.67
C PHE A 214 19.41 -10.63 12.36
N ALA A 215 20.19 -10.31 13.40
CA ALA A 215 21.64 -10.26 13.36
C ALA A 215 22.25 -11.67 13.35
N ALA A 216 23.57 -11.77 13.13
CA ALA A 216 24.28 -13.04 13.07
C ALA A 216 24.21 -13.89 14.35
N ASN A 217 23.93 -13.28 15.50
CA ASN A 217 23.75 -13.98 16.77
C ASN A 217 22.40 -14.68 16.91
N ASN A 218 21.49 -14.55 15.95
CA ASN A 218 20.17 -15.14 15.92
C ASN A 218 19.26 -14.75 17.12
N MET A 219 19.56 -13.66 17.79
CA MET A 219 18.80 -13.18 18.94
C MET A 219 18.45 -11.70 18.82
N SER A 220 19.42 -10.87 18.49
CA SER A 220 19.25 -9.44 18.29
C SER A 220 18.78 -9.17 16.86
N PHE A 221 18.06 -8.09 16.65
CA PHE A 221 17.54 -7.77 15.31
C PHE A 221 17.49 -6.27 15.07
N TYR A 222 17.39 -5.95 13.79
CA TYR A 222 17.18 -4.59 13.31
C TYR A 222 15.73 -4.42 12.87
N LYS A 223 15.16 -3.28 13.16
CA LYS A 223 13.76 -2.99 12.82
C LYS A 223 13.56 -1.49 12.61
N VAL A 224 12.70 -1.16 11.66
CA VAL A 224 12.26 0.23 11.44
C VAL A 224 11.11 0.54 12.39
N MET A 225 11.29 1.52 13.25
CA MET A 225 10.30 1.95 14.23
C MET A 225 10.36 3.46 14.40
N SER A 226 9.28 4.07 14.86
CA SER A 226 9.29 5.49 15.24
C SER A 226 10.18 5.71 16.47
N ASN A 227 11.04 6.72 16.39
CA ASN A 227 11.87 7.15 17.51
C ASN A 227 11.09 8.09 18.44
N ASP A 228 11.75 8.60 19.46
CA ASP A 228 11.12 9.51 20.44
C ASP A 228 10.62 10.82 19.82
N ASN A 229 11.18 11.23 18.69
CA ASN A 229 10.77 12.42 17.94
C ASN A 229 9.67 12.13 16.91
N GLY A 230 9.22 10.89 16.79
CA GLY A 230 8.14 10.49 15.90
C GLY A 230 8.56 10.24 14.45
N TYR A 231 9.85 10.04 14.19
CA TYR A 231 10.35 9.69 12.85
C TYR A 231 10.76 8.22 12.81
N LYS A 232 10.44 7.54 11.72
CA LYS A 232 10.78 6.13 11.54
C LYS A 232 12.25 5.98 11.19
N HIS A 233 12.96 5.31 12.08
CA HIS A 233 14.40 5.11 11.98
C HIS A 233 14.80 3.66 12.22
N LEU A 234 16.01 3.34 11.80
CA LEU A 234 16.62 2.05 12.00
C LEU A 234 16.99 1.91 13.49
N HIS A 235 16.53 0.81 14.10
CA HIS A 235 16.82 0.47 15.49
C HIS A 235 17.48 -0.89 15.57
N TYR A 236 18.42 -1.03 16.51
CA TYR A 236 18.96 -2.31 16.94
C TYR A 236 18.29 -2.71 18.24
N VAL A 237 17.69 -3.91 18.28
CA VAL A 237 16.98 -4.41 19.45
C VAL A 237 17.76 -5.58 20.04
N GLU A 238 18.17 -5.45 21.29
CA GLU A 238 18.90 -6.45 22.05
C GLU A 238 18.30 -6.56 23.45
N ALA A 239 17.98 -7.77 23.88
CA ALA A 239 17.40 -8.05 25.19
C ALA A 239 16.18 -7.15 25.51
N GLY A 240 15.31 -6.94 24.52
CA GLY A 240 14.11 -6.13 24.64
C GLY A 240 14.34 -4.61 24.63
N LYS A 241 15.58 -4.15 24.46
CA LYS A 241 15.92 -2.72 24.42
C LYS A 241 16.24 -2.28 23.02
N ALA A 242 15.50 -1.29 22.53
CA ALA A 242 15.71 -0.70 21.22
C ALA A 242 16.67 0.49 21.31
N LYS A 243 17.71 0.48 20.46
CA LYS A 243 18.68 1.55 20.34
C LYS A 243 18.60 2.14 18.94
N PRO A 244 18.33 3.46 18.80
CA PRO A 244 18.35 4.08 17.47
C PRO A 244 19.74 4.02 16.84
N ILE A 245 19.80 3.64 15.58
CA ILE A 245 21.03 3.64 14.77
C ILE A 245 21.07 4.86 13.86
N THR A 246 19.91 5.27 13.36
CA THR A 246 19.74 6.48 12.55
C THR A 246 18.86 7.48 13.29
N SER A 247 19.00 8.76 12.95
CA SER A 247 18.19 9.83 13.53
C SER A 247 18.13 11.03 12.59
N GLY A 248 17.13 11.87 12.76
CA GLY A 248 16.95 13.08 11.98
C GLY A 248 15.49 13.27 11.56
N LYS A 249 15.20 14.44 10.97
CA LYS A 249 13.86 14.77 10.46
C LYS A 249 13.66 14.21 9.06
N TRP A 250 13.83 12.92 8.96
CA TRP A 250 13.66 12.10 7.75
C TRP A 250 13.38 10.67 8.19
N GLU A 251 13.02 9.79 7.26
CA GLU A 251 12.61 8.44 7.61
C GLU A 251 13.36 7.37 6.83
N VAL A 252 13.62 6.25 7.49
CA VAL A 252 13.99 5.00 6.86
C VAL A 252 12.72 4.37 6.28
N ILE A 253 12.76 3.98 5.02
CA ILE A 253 11.61 3.40 4.32
C ILE A 253 11.54 1.90 4.56
N TYR A 254 12.64 1.20 4.30
CA TYR A 254 12.76 -0.23 4.58
C TYR A 254 14.24 -0.64 4.69
N ILE A 255 14.45 -1.79 5.33
CA ILE A 255 15.75 -2.47 5.36
C ILE A 255 15.83 -3.36 4.13
N SER A 256 16.87 -3.21 3.32
CA SER A 256 17.07 -3.97 2.10
C SER A 256 17.84 -5.27 2.32
N LYS A 257 18.89 -5.22 3.16
CA LYS A 257 19.75 -6.38 3.47
C LYS A 257 20.51 -6.15 4.77
N VAL A 258 20.66 -7.21 5.56
CA VAL A 258 21.56 -7.25 6.73
C VAL A 258 22.60 -8.31 6.50
N THR A 259 23.87 -7.93 6.66
CA THR A 259 25.01 -8.84 6.63
C THR A 259 25.74 -8.80 7.98
N LYS A 260 26.76 -9.61 8.14
CA LYS A 260 27.58 -9.59 9.36
C LYS A 260 28.14 -8.19 9.67
N ASP A 261 28.54 -7.45 8.64
CA ASP A 261 29.29 -6.20 8.80
C ASP A 261 28.51 -4.95 8.37
N SER A 262 27.36 -5.11 7.71
CA SER A 262 26.65 -3.99 7.09
C SER A 262 25.15 -4.12 7.16
N ILE A 263 24.48 -2.96 7.18
CA ILE A 263 23.04 -2.85 7.02
C ILE A 263 22.78 -1.95 5.82
N TYR A 264 22.04 -2.47 4.85
CA TYR A 264 21.61 -1.71 3.68
C TYR A 264 20.16 -1.32 3.84
N TYR A 265 19.87 -0.04 3.73
CA TYR A 265 18.51 0.48 3.88
C TYR A 265 18.23 1.59 2.88
N VAL A 266 16.95 1.79 2.60
CA VAL A 266 16.48 2.88 1.76
C VAL A 266 15.86 3.95 2.65
N SER A 267 16.24 5.21 2.45
CA SER A 267 15.71 6.34 3.19
C SER A 267 15.43 7.54 2.28
N ASN A 268 14.77 8.54 2.85
CA ASN A 268 14.52 9.82 2.18
C ASN A 268 15.33 10.97 2.79
N GLU A 269 16.49 10.65 3.36
CA GLU A 269 17.37 11.64 3.99
C GLU A 269 17.90 12.70 3.02
N HIS A 270 18.22 12.30 1.79
CA HIS A 270 19.00 13.11 0.86
C HIS A 270 18.32 14.44 0.53
N MET A 271 19.03 15.54 0.75
CA MET A 271 18.61 16.92 0.47
C MET A 271 17.31 17.36 1.16
N GLY A 272 16.85 16.63 2.19
CA GLY A 272 15.61 16.95 2.87
C GLY A 272 14.36 16.81 1.99
N ARG A 273 14.40 15.92 0.99
CA ARG A 273 13.31 15.71 0.02
C ARG A 273 12.61 14.40 0.29
N PRO A 274 11.46 14.39 0.99
CA PRO A 274 10.79 13.15 1.38
C PRO A 274 10.30 12.29 0.21
N GLY A 275 10.12 12.89 -0.97
CA GLY A 275 9.74 12.17 -2.19
C GLY A 275 10.86 11.39 -2.86
N GLN A 276 12.09 11.51 -2.38
CA GLN A 276 13.23 10.74 -2.88
C GLN A 276 13.41 9.43 -2.14
N ARG A 277 14.09 8.49 -2.75
CA ARG A 277 14.49 7.20 -2.18
C ARG A 277 15.92 6.90 -2.60
N ASN A 278 16.81 6.74 -1.63
CA ASN A 278 18.21 6.39 -1.89
C ASN A 278 18.65 5.24 -1.00
N LEU A 279 19.57 4.44 -1.52
CA LEU A 279 20.15 3.30 -0.83
C LEU A 279 21.37 3.74 -0.02
N TYR A 280 21.40 3.36 1.25
CA TYR A 280 22.48 3.64 2.19
C TYR A 280 23.09 2.35 2.73
N ASN A 281 24.39 2.39 2.99
CA ASN A 281 25.13 1.34 3.69
C ASN A 281 25.63 1.89 5.02
N LYS A 282 25.27 1.24 6.13
CA LYS A 282 25.80 1.51 7.47
C LYS A 282 26.70 0.35 7.87
N SER A 283 28.02 0.60 7.97
CA SER A 283 29.02 -0.37 8.37
C SER A 283 29.65 0.01 9.71
N GLY A 284 29.54 -0.86 10.71
CA GLY A 284 30.16 -0.67 12.03
C GLY A 284 29.83 0.69 12.64
N HIS A 285 30.86 1.41 13.08
CA HIS A 285 30.75 2.75 13.68
C HIS A 285 30.85 3.90 12.66
N SER A 286 31.05 3.60 11.39
CA SER A 286 31.15 4.59 10.32
C SER A 286 29.81 5.27 10.08
N ALA A 287 29.83 6.51 9.60
CA ALA A 287 28.63 7.20 9.14
C ALA A 287 28.02 6.45 7.94
N PRO A 288 26.70 6.49 7.77
CA PRO A 288 26.06 5.89 6.61
C PRO A 288 26.58 6.50 5.30
N GLU A 289 26.81 5.65 4.32
CA GLU A 289 27.22 6.03 2.98
C GLU A 289 26.07 5.88 2.00
N CYS A 290 25.78 6.92 1.23
CA CYS A 290 24.77 6.82 0.17
C CYS A 290 25.37 6.18 -1.08
N LEU A 291 24.81 5.07 -1.50
CA LEU A 291 25.28 4.33 -2.66
C LEU A 291 24.69 4.82 -3.99
N THR A 292 23.60 5.57 -3.95
CA THR A 292 22.83 5.99 -5.14
C THR A 292 22.76 7.50 -5.35
N CYS A 293 23.09 8.32 -4.35
CA CYS A 293 22.86 9.78 -4.37
C CYS A 293 23.55 10.51 -5.52
N SER A 294 24.74 10.07 -5.92
CA SER A 294 25.54 10.70 -6.98
C SER A 294 25.76 9.80 -8.20
N LEU A 295 25.13 8.63 -8.24
CA LEU A 295 25.40 7.63 -9.27
C LEU A 295 24.80 8.01 -10.64
N TYR A 296 23.55 8.46 -10.67
CA TYR A 296 22.85 8.95 -11.86
C TYR A 296 22.01 10.18 -11.48
N GLN A 297 22.62 11.14 -10.88
CA GLN A 297 22.07 12.32 -10.18
C GLN A 297 20.64 12.72 -10.54
N ASP A 298 20.47 13.45 -11.65
CA ASP A 298 19.17 14.03 -12.03
C ASP A 298 18.18 12.96 -12.53
N ARG A 299 18.69 11.84 -13.03
CA ARG A 299 17.85 10.75 -13.54
C ARG A 299 17.29 9.89 -12.42
N CYS A 300 18.11 9.55 -11.40
CA CYS A 300 17.81 8.51 -10.42
C CYS A 300 17.77 9.02 -9.00
N GLN A 301 16.61 9.59 -8.62
CA GLN A 301 16.36 10.10 -7.26
C GLN A 301 15.33 9.25 -6.50
N TYR A 302 14.79 8.21 -7.12
CA TYR A 302 13.85 7.28 -6.49
C TYR A 302 14.27 5.85 -6.81
N ASN A 303 14.95 5.21 -5.85
CA ASN A 303 15.62 3.93 -6.05
C ASN A 303 15.12 2.87 -5.08
N SER A 304 15.02 1.64 -5.57
CA SER A 304 14.87 0.43 -4.78
C SER A 304 16.06 -0.50 -5.03
N ALA A 305 16.39 -1.35 -4.07
CA ALA A 305 17.52 -2.26 -4.18
C ALA A 305 17.14 -3.67 -3.73
N TYR A 306 17.62 -4.67 -4.46
CA TYR A 306 17.36 -6.09 -4.22
C TYR A 306 18.68 -6.84 -4.26
N PHE A 307 19.08 -7.41 -3.13
CA PHE A 307 20.40 -8.02 -2.95
C PHE A 307 20.40 -9.51 -3.21
N SER A 308 21.53 -10.02 -3.70
CA SER A 308 21.82 -11.45 -3.71
C SER A 308 21.97 -11.98 -2.28
N LEU A 309 21.91 -13.30 -2.11
CA LEU A 309 21.91 -13.95 -0.80
C LEU A 309 23.11 -13.51 0.07
N ASN A 310 24.30 -13.41 -0.52
CA ASN A 310 25.53 -13.02 0.16
C ASN A 310 25.86 -11.53 0.04
N ALA A 311 24.94 -10.74 -0.50
CA ALA A 311 25.06 -9.29 -0.73
C ALA A 311 26.22 -8.88 -1.65
N SER A 312 26.79 -9.81 -2.42
CA SER A 312 27.87 -9.48 -3.37
C SER A 312 27.37 -8.73 -4.60
N PHE A 313 26.09 -8.89 -4.94
CA PHE A 313 25.42 -8.17 -6.02
C PHE A 313 24.09 -7.60 -5.57
N PHE A 314 23.65 -6.55 -6.23
CA PHE A 314 22.28 -6.07 -6.08
C PHE A 314 21.75 -5.51 -7.39
N ARG A 315 20.43 -5.63 -7.58
CA ARG A 315 19.71 -4.94 -8.65
C ARG A 315 19.24 -3.62 -8.12
N MET A 316 19.63 -2.54 -8.78
CA MET A 316 19.11 -1.21 -8.49
C MET A 316 17.99 -0.89 -9.48
N ASP A 317 16.81 -0.64 -8.96
CA ASP A 317 15.64 -0.23 -9.72
C ASP A 317 15.42 1.28 -9.53
N CYS A 318 15.77 2.05 -10.55
CA CYS A 318 15.55 3.50 -10.56
C CYS A 318 14.24 3.81 -11.27
N TYR A 319 13.32 4.47 -10.57
CA TYR A 319 12.00 4.80 -11.07
C TYR A 319 11.84 6.26 -11.48
N GLY A 320 12.86 7.06 -11.33
CA GLY A 320 12.78 8.44 -11.76
C GLY A 320 13.57 9.44 -10.91
N PRO A 321 13.39 10.74 -11.19
CA PRO A 321 12.40 11.40 -12.06
C PRO A 321 12.65 11.29 -13.56
N GLY A 322 13.86 10.90 -13.97
CA GLY A 322 14.15 10.59 -15.36
C GLY A 322 13.54 9.23 -15.77
N LEU A 323 13.79 8.81 -17.00
CA LEU A 323 13.32 7.50 -17.46
C LEU A 323 13.83 6.38 -16.57
N PRO A 324 13.00 5.38 -16.25
CA PRO A 324 13.40 4.26 -15.42
C PRO A 324 14.68 3.58 -15.94
N LEU A 325 15.54 3.21 -15.01
CA LEU A 325 16.83 2.58 -15.28
C LEU A 325 17.03 1.43 -14.31
N PHE A 326 17.28 0.25 -14.87
CA PHE A 326 17.51 -0.96 -14.09
C PHE A 326 18.92 -1.45 -14.31
N THR A 327 19.69 -1.58 -13.23
CA THR A 327 21.12 -1.95 -13.29
C THR A 327 21.44 -3.10 -12.36
N LEU A 328 22.39 -3.94 -12.79
CA LEU A 328 23.03 -4.92 -11.93
C LEU A 328 24.32 -4.30 -11.38
N MET A 329 24.41 -4.24 -10.06
CA MET A 329 25.53 -3.63 -9.36
C MET A 329 26.39 -4.69 -8.68
N ASP A 330 27.71 -4.55 -8.80
CA ASP A 330 28.66 -5.34 -8.01
C ASP A 330 28.96 -4.55 -6.72
N ASN A 331 28.55 -5.10 -5.58
CA ASN A 331 28.73 -4.43 -4.28
C ASN A 331 30.19 -4.34 -3.82
N ARG A 332 31.11 -5.01 -4.53
CA ARG A 332 32.54 -5.05 -4.24
C ARG A 332 33.38 -4.16 -5.18
N GLY A 333 32.73 -3.56 -6.18
CA GLY A 333 33.45 -2.82 -7.23
C GLY A 333 32.51 -1.96 -8.09
N PRO A 334 32.93 -1.56 -9.28
CA PRO A 334 32.14 -0.74 -10.19
C PRO A 334 30.86 -1.45 -10.67
N ALA A 335 29.91 -0.66 -11.19
CA ALA A 335 28.67 -1.15 -11.74
C ALA A 335 28.88 -2.26 -12.77
N LYS A 336 28.10 -3.34 -12.66
CA LYS A 336 28.27 -4.54 -13.49
C LYS A 336 27.65 -4.40 -14.88
N GLY A 337 26.52 -3.71 -15.00
CA GLY A 337 25.88 -3.52 -16.29
C GLY A 337 24.44 -3.01 -16.22
N VAL A 338 23.96 -2.57 -17.36
CA VAL A 338 22.60 -2.07 -17.52
C VAL A 338 21.69 -3.22 -17.93
N LEU A 339 20.57 -3.40 -17.22
CA LEU A 339 19.53 -4.38 -17.55
C LEU A 339 18.49 -3.80 -18.50
N GLU A 340 18.05 -2.56 -18.22
CA GLU A 340 17.12 -1.80 -19.08
C GLU A 340 17.36 -0.31 -18.89
N ASP A 341 17.59 0.42 -19.98
CA ASP A 341 17.84 1.87 -19.96
C ASP A 341 16.72 2.72 -20.58
N ASN A 342 15.72 2.08 -21.18
CA ASN A 342 14.61 2.75 -21.85
C ASN A 342 15.02 3.72 -22.98
N LYS A 343 16.14 3.48 -23.65
CA LYS A 343 16.61 4.33 -24.76
C LYS A 343 15.61 4.44 -25.92
N LYS A 344 14.89 3.35 -26.19
CA LYS A 344 13.86 3.37 -27.25
C LYS A 344 12.72 4.31 -26.90
N LEU A 345 12.26 4.26 -25.65
CA LEU A 345 11.24 5.15 -25.13
C LEU A 345 11.74 6.60 -25.12
N GLU A 346 12.97 6.84 -24.69
CA GLU A 346 13.59 8.17 -24.69
C GLU A 346 13.57 8.80 -26.08
N LYS A 347 13.91 8.02 -27.10
CA LYS A 347 13.86 8.50 -28.49
C LYS A 347 12.46 8.96 -28.89
N ILE A 348 11.43 8.20 -28.56
CA ILE A 348 10.03 8.55 -28.85
C ILE A 348 9.65 9.85 -28.12
N LEU A 349 9.95 9.93 -26.82
CA LEU A 349 9.56 11.09 -26.01
C LEU A 349 10.27 12.37 -26.41
N THR A 350 11.50 12.29 -26.93
CA THR A 350 12.29 13.48 -27.31
C THR A 350 12.10 13.90 -28.76
N THR A 351 11.75 12.97 -29.65
CA THR A 351 11.66 13.27 -31.09
C THR A 351 10.23 13.32 -31.64
N GLU A 352 9.27 12.64 -31.02
CA GLU A 352 7.91 12.49 -31.54
C GLU A 352 6.85 13.20 -30.68
N LEU A 353 7.16 13.50 -29.42
CA LEU A 353 6.21 14.06 -28.46
C LEU A 353 6.74 15.31 -27.80
N LEU A 354 5.83 16.20 -27.42
CA LEU A 354 6.11 17.33 -26.55
C LEU A 354 5.70 16.96 -25.13
N MET A 355 6.68 16.73 -24.27
CA MET A 355 6.44 16.31 -22.90
C MET A 355 6.22 17.49 -21.96
N PRO A 356 5.32 17.36 -20.97
CA PRO A 356 5.18 18.37 -19.93
C PRO A 356 6.40 18.36 -19.00
N THR A 357 6.55 19.43 -18.23
CA THR A 357 7.56 19.56 -17.18
C THR A 357 6.91 19.48 -15.81
N ILE A 358 7.65 19.00 -14.82
CA ILE A 358 7.15 18.85 -13.44
C ILE A 358 8.01 19.67 -12.49
N LYS A 359 7.35 20.48 -11.66
CA LYS A 359 7.95 21.18 -10.54
C LYS A 359 7.53 20.53 -9.23
N ARG A 360 8.51 20.29 -8.35
CA ARG A 360 8.28 19.83 -6.98
C ARG A 360 8.80 20.88 -6.02
N ALA A 361 7.95 21.29 -5.08
CA ALA A 361 8.27 22.36 -4.14
C ALA A 361 7.43 22.25 -2.88
N THR A 362 7.64 23.17 -1.96
CA THR A 362 6.90 23.23 -0.71
C THR A 362 6.08 24.50 -0.59
N MET A 363 5.04 24.47 0.23
CA MET A 363 4.26 25.63 0.61
C MET A 363 3.75 25.49 2.04
N LYS A 364 3.38 26.60 2.64
CA LYS A 364 2.67 26.62 3.93
C LYS A 364 1.17 26.75 3.68
N ILE A 365 0.41 26.03 4.51
CA ILE A 365 -1.04 26.18 4.56
C ILE A 365 -1.45 26.65 5.96
N ALA A 366 -2.63 27.28 6.06
CA ALA A 366 -3.18 27.69 7.35
C ALA A 366 -3.44 26.47 8.25
N GLY A 367 -3.09 26.57 9.53
CA GLY A 367 -3.34 25.52 10.52
C GLY A 367 -2.21 24.50 10.69
N PHE A 368 -1.12 24.62 9.93
CA PHE A 368 0.06 23.77 10.09
C PHE A 368 1.34 24.57 9.94
N SER A 369 2.28 24.38 10.85
CA SER A 369 3.49 25.21 10.92
C SER A 369 4.59 24.81 9.95
N THR A 370 4.55 23.56 9.47
CA THR A 370 5.60 23.00 8.61
C THR A 370 5.28 23.22 7.12
N TYR A 371 6.31 23.32 6.32
CA TYR A 371 6.18 23.34 4.86
C TYR A 371 5.77 21.96 4.36
N LEU A 372 4.81 21.93 3.43
CA LEU A 372 4.24 20.71 2.85
C LEU A 372 4.50 20.65 1.35
N TRP A 373 4.76 19.45 0.85
CA TRP A 373 5.18 19.23 -0.53
C TRP A 373 4.00 19.19 -1.49
N TYR A 374 4.21 19.80 -2.67
CA TYR A 374 3.33 19.67 -3.83
C TYR A 374 4.16 19.37 -5.08
N GLN A 375 3.51 18.81 -6.09
CA GLN A 375 4.08 18.75 -7.43
C GLN A 375 3.06 19.29 -8.43
N MET A 376 3.57 19.92 -9.48
CA MET A 376 2.76 20.55 -10.49
C MET A 376 3.36 20.27 -11.86
N MET A 377 2.53 19.76 -12.75
CA MET A 377 2.88 19.45 -14.12
C MET A 377 2.42 20.61 -15.02
N PHE A 378 3.36 21.15 -15.80
CA PHE A 378 3.11 22.27 -16.69
C PHE A 378 3.10 21.86 -18.15
N PRO A 379 2.19 22.42 -18.97
CA PRO A 379 2.17 22.15 -20.40
C PRO A 379 3.48 22.52 -21.09
N PRO A 380 3.81 21.89 -22.23
CA PRO A 380 4.89 22.37 -23.08
C PRO A 380 4.62 23.84 -23.48
N ASN A 381 5.68 24.63 -23.51
CA ASN A 381 5.58 26.08 -23.83
C ASN A 381 4.71 26.86 -22.82
N PHE A 382 4.77 26.44 -21.55
CA PHE A 382 4.04 27.13 -20.49
C PHE A 382 4.40 28.60 -20.43
N ASP A 383 3.36 29.44 -20.30
CA ASP A 383 3.49 30.89 -20.21
C ASP A 383 2.75 31.39 -18.95
N SER A 384 3.52 31.87 -17.97
CA SER A 384 2.99 32.29 -16.67
C SER A 384 2.08 33.52 -16.72
N SER A 385 2.04 34.23 -17.85
CA SER A 385 1.12 35.36 -18.08
C SER A 385 -0.27 34.91 -18.49
N LYS A 386 -0.45 33.64 -18.86
CA LYS A 386 -1.73 33.08 -19.28
C LYS A 386 -2.42 32.36 -18.09
N LYS A 387 -3.71 32.10 -18.26
CA LYS A 387 -4.53 31.35 -17.30
C LYS A 387 -4.84 29.97 -17.86
N TYR A 388 -4.55 28.95 -17.05
CA TYR A 388 -4.72 27.55 -17.43
C TYR A 388 -5.76 26.86 -16.55
N PRO A 389 -6.50 25.86 -17.09
CA PRO A 389 -7.30 24.99 -16.24
C PRO A 389 -6.41 24.20 -15.30
N LEU A 390 -6.95 23.85 -14.13
CA LEU A 390 -6.25 23.06 -13.12
C LEU A 390 -7.05 21.78 -12.81
N LEU A 391 -6.37 20.66 -12.85
CA LEU A 391 -6.90 19.39 -12.35
C LEU A 391 -6.05 18.90 -11.18
N ILE A 392 -6.69 18.71 -10.02
CA ILE A 392 -6.05 18.11 -8.87
C ILE A 392 -6.21 16.59 -8.95
N GLN A 393 -5.11 15.84 -8.87
CA GLN A 393 -5.08 14.40 -8.68
C GLN A 393 -4.86 14.13 -7.20
N VAL A 394 -5.74 13.35 -6.57
CA VAL A 394 -5.65 13.08 -5.14
C VAL A 394 -5.81 11.59 -4.84
N TYR A 395 -5.01 11.10 -3.91
CA TYR A 395 -5.29 9.92 -3.12
C TYR A 395 -5.58 10.35 -1.69
N GLY A 396 -4.61 10.90 -0.98
CA GLY A 396 -4.80 11.56 0.31
C GLY A 396 -5.04 10.63 1.50
N GLY A 397 -4.96 9.32 1.31
CA GLY A 397 -5.14 8.35 2.37
C GLY A 397 -4.02 8.42 3.43
N PRO A 398 -4.23 7.85 4.63
CA PRO A 398 -3.21 7.82 5.67
C PRO A 398 -1.90 7.20 5.18
N ALA A 399 -0.78 7.81 5.52
CA ALA A 399 0.57 7.40 5.15
C ALA A 399 0.89 7.45 3.65
N SER A 400 0.01 8.01 2.84
CA SER A 400 0.22 8.13 1.39
C SER A 400 1.24 9.21 1.02
N GLN A 401 1.75 9.12 -0.21
CA GLN A 401 2.64 10.13 -0.79
C GLN A 401 2.31 10.27 -2.27
N ASN A 402 1.85 11.45 -2.67
CA ASN A 402 1.49 11.78 -4.05
C ASN A 402 2.49 12.72 -4.70
N THR A 403 3.41 13.28 -3.93
CA THR A 403 4.52 14.08 -4.43
C THR A 403 5.80 13.27 -4.27
N ASP A 404 6.26 12.71 -5.36
CA ASP A 404 7.43 11.84 -5.40
C ASP A 404 8.26 12.04 -6.67
N TYR A 405 9.47 11.51 -6.69
CA TYR A 405 10.40 11.65 -7.81
C TYR A 405 10.30 10.43 -8.74
N VAL A 406 9.07 10.03 -9.07
CA VAL A 406 8.77 8.88 -9.94
C VAL A 406 8.35 9.36 -11.32
N PHE A 407 8.92 8.76 -12.36
CA PHE A 407 8.49 8.96 -13.74
C PHE A 407 7.21 8.18 -14.02
N ARG A 408 6.22 8.84 -14.62
CA ARG A 408 4.96 8.21 -15.01
C ARG A 408 4.52 8.69 -16.38
N LEU A 409 3.95 7.76 -17.16
CA LEU A 409 3.19 8.06 -18.36
C LEU A 409 1.76 7.62 -18.10
N GLU A 410 0.86 8.60 -18.00
CA GLU A 410 -0.53 8.35 -17.60
C GLU A 410 -1.48 9.36 -18.24
N TRP A 411 -2.77 9.27 -17.96
CA TRP A 411 -3.78 10.20 -18.47
C TRP A 411 -3.41 11.67 -18.24
N ALA A 412 -2.90 11.98 -17.05
CA ALA A 412 -2.44 13.34 -16.71
C ALA A 412 -1.38 13.86 -17.68
N THR A 413 -0.47 13.00 -18.14
CA THR A 413 0.56 13.39 -19.12
C THR A 413 -0.07 13.88 -20.42
N TYR A 414 -1.07 13.15 -20.93
CA TYR A 414 -1.84 13.54 -22.12
C TYR A 414 -2.60 14.85 -21.88
N LEU A 415 -3.34 14.95 -20.78
CA LEU A 415 -4.12 16.16 -20.47
C LEU A 415 -3.24 17.41 -20.42
N CYS A 416 -2.09 17.30 -19.79
CA CYS A 416 -1.16 18.41 -19.66
C CYS A 416 -0.53 18.78 -21.00
N SER A 417 -0.03 17.79 -21.72
CA SER A 417 0.67 18.02 -22.99
C SER A 417 -0.26 18.48 -24.11
N THR A 418 -1.41 17.82 -24.28
CA THR A 418 -2.32 18.05 -25.42
C THR A 418 -3.39 19.07 -25.08
N GLU A 419 -4.05 18.96 -23.94
CA GLU A 419 -5.20 19.80 -23.57
C GLU A 419 -4.78 21.03 -22.76
N LYS A 420 -3.50 21.18 -22.48
CA LYS A 420 -2.94 22.32 -21.75
C LYS A 420 -3.53 22.51 -20.36
N VAL A 421 -3.79 21.42 -19.65
CA VAL A 421 -4.28 21.42 -18.27
C VAL A 421 -3.08 21.33 -17.33
N ILE A 422 -3.02 22.19 -16.33
CA ILE A 422 -2.07 22.03 -15.22
C ILE A 422 -2.57 20.94 -14.30
N ILE A 423 -1.69 19.98 -13.98
CA ILE A 423 -2.02 18.85 -13.10
C ILE A 423 -1.23 19.03 -11.80
N ALA A 424 -1.90 19.02 -10.67
CA ALA A 424 -1.24 19.21 -9.38
C ALA A 424 -1.63 18.12 -8.37
N SER A 425 -0.69 17.81 -7.49
CA SER A 425 -0.89 16.93 -6.33
C SER A 425 -0.27 17.58 -5.10
N PHE A 426 -0.83 17.31 -3.94
CA PHE A 426 -0.40 17.91 -2.69
C PHE A 426 -0.48 16.89 -1.55
N ASP A 427 0.59 16.81 -0.75
CA ASP A 427 0.67 15.95 0.43
C ASP A 427 0.41 16.77 1.69
N GLY A 428 -0.83 16.78 2.15
CA GLY A 428 -1.25 17.47 3.36
C GLY A 428 -1.12 16.61 4.62
N ARG A 429 -1.81 17.01 5.66
CA ARG A 429 -1.88 16.26 6.93
C ARG A 429 -2.44 14.87 6.70
N GLY A 430 -1.85 13.88 7.32
CA GLY A 430 -2.11 12.46 7.11
C GLY A 430 -1.09 11.77 6.22
N SER A 431 -0.31 12.51 5.44
CA SER A 431 0.71 11.97 4.54
C SER A 431 1.84 11.29 5.30
N GLY A 432 2.44 10.27 4.69
CA GLY A 432 3.54 9.51 5.25
C GLY A 432 4.92 10.05 4.93
N PHE A 433 5.92 9.39 5.47
CA PHE A 433 7.35 9.57 5.19
C PHE A 433 7.94 10.88 5.72
N GLN A 434 7.21 11.61 6.56
CA GLN A 434 7.61 12.92 7.07
C GLN A 434 7.36 13.05 8.58
N GLY A 435 7.34 11.95 9.30
CA GLY A 435 7.12 11.91 10.75
C GLY A 435 5.67 11.67 11.15
N ASP A 436 5.50 11.20 12.38
CA ASP A 436 4.21 10.81 12.92
C ASP A 436 3.31 12.01 13.24
N GLU A 437 3.87 13.17 13.55
CA GLU A 437 3.07 14.38 13.78
C GLU A 437 2.21 14.72 12.57
N LEU A 438 2.78 14.67 11.37
CA LEU A 438 2.05 14.88 10.13
C LEU A 438 1.12 13.70 9.82
N MET A 439 1.64 12.48 9.90
CA MET A 439 0.89 11.27 9.54
C MET A 439 -0.29 11.02 10.47
N HIS A 440 -0.10 11.14 11.77
CA HIS A 440 -1.15 10.90 12.78
C HIS A 440 -2.11 12.08 12.99
N ALA A 441 -1.95 13.18 12.26
CA ALA A 441 -2.85 14.32 12.38
C ALA A 441 -4.32 13.98 12.10
N ILE A 442 -4.57 12.94 11.30
CA ILE A 442 -5.92 12.48 10.96
C ILE A 442 -6.37 11.26 11.76
N TYR A 443 -5.59 10.86 12.76
CA TYR A 443 -5.93 9.71 13.60
C TYR A 443 -7.24 9.95 14.35
N GLY A 444 -8.18 9.01 14.21
CA GLY A 444 -9.53 9.10 14.79
C GLY A 444 -10.46 10.07 14.06
N ARG A 445 -10.03 10.67 12.95
CA ARG A 445 -10.79 11.73 12.28
C ARG A 445 -10.55 11.78 10.77
N LEU A 446 -10.71 10.64 10.09
CA LEU A 446 -10.66 10.61 8.62
C LEU A 446 -11.74 11.53 8.03
N GLY A 447 -11.44 12.13 6.89
CA GLY A 447 -12.36 13.06 6.21
C GLY A 447 -12.31 14.49 6.74
N THR A 448 -11.27 14.84 7.48
CA THR A 448 -11.07 16.17 8.06
C THR A 448 -9.89 16.88 7.39
N TYR A 449 -8.72 16.84 8.01
CA TYR A 449 -7.56 17.61 7.55
C TYR A 449 -7.07 17.22 6.16
N GLU A 450 -7.11 15.95 5.78
CA GLU A 450 -6.69 15.56 4.43
C GLU A 450 -7.60 16.13 3.35
N VAL A 451 -8.87 16.40 3.66
CA VAL A 451 -9.84 17.08 2.79
C VAL A 451 -9.60 18.60 2.80
N GLU A 452 -9.55 19.20 3.98
CA GLU A 452 -9.34 20.64 4.17
C GLU A 452 -8.04 21.12 3.54
N ASP A 453 -6.97 20.33 3.65
CA ASP A 453 -5.65 20.72 3.14
C ASP A 453 -5.60 20.71 1.61
N GLN A 454 -6.37 19.85 0.93
CA GLN A 454 -6.51 19.89 -0.52
C GLN A 454 -7.16 21.22 -0.96
N ILE A 455 -8.18 21.66 -0.26
CA ILE A 455 -8.88 22.93 -0.53
C ILE A 455 -7.91 24.10 -0.31
N SER A 456 -7.17 24.09 0.79
CA SER A 456 -6.16 25.12 1.10
C SER A 456 -5.07 25.18 0.04
N ALA A 457 -4.63 24.02 -0.45
CA ALA A 457 -3.62 23.95 -1.52
C ALA A 457 -4.14 24.59 -2.81
N VAL A 458 -5.39 24.34 -3.19
CA VAL A 458 -6.00 24.93 -4.39
C VAL A 458 -6.06 26.46 -4.26
N ARG A 459 -6.39 27.01 -3.09
CA ARG A 459 -6.35 28.46 -2.87
C ARG A 459 -4.96 29.04 -3.11
N LYS A 460 -3.92 28.33 -2.64
CA LYS A 460 -2.52 28.72 -2.87
C LYS A 460 -2.14 28.65 -4.35
N PHE A 461 -2.60 27.64 -5.08
CA PHE A 461 -2.33 27.52 -6.52
C PHE A 461 -2.98 28.65 -7.30
N ILE A 462 -4.19 29.06 -6.95
CA ILE A 462 -4.87 30.21 -7.55
C ILE A 462 -4.04 31.51 -7.34
N GLU A 463 -3.50 31.70 -6.13
CA GLU A 463 -2.65 32.87 -5.81
C GLU A 463 -1.38 32.96 -6.67
N MET A 464 -0.91 31.87 -7.26
CA MET A 464 0.26 31.87 -8.15
C MET A 464 0.04 32.68 -9.44
N GLY A 465 -1.21 32.90 -9.82
CA GLY A 465 -1.57 33.85 -10.89
C GLY A 465 -1.79 33.27 -12.27
N PHE A 466 -1.50 31.98 -12.49
CA PHE A 466 -1.62 31.36 -13.82
C PHE A 466 -2.73 30.29 -13.88
N ILE A 467 -3.58 30.20 -12.87
CA ILE A 467 -4.72 29.27 -12.83
C ILE A 467 -6.00 30.02 -13.19
N ASP A 468 -6.80 29.44 -14.10
CA ASP A 468 -8.15 29.92 -14.36
C ASP A 468 -9.07 29.37 -13.25
N LYS A 469 -9.46 30.26 -12.33
CA LYS A 469 -10.28 29.91 -11.16
C LYS A 469 -11.67 29.37 -11.52
N ASP A 470 -12.14 29.56 -12.75
CA ASP A 470 -13.44 29.08 -13.22
C ASP A 470 -13.34 27.71 -13.90
N ARG A 471 -12.13 27.16 -14.03
CA ARG A 471 -11.88 25.86 -14.66
C ARG A 471 -11.00 24.97 -13.77
N ILE A 472 -11.47 24.69 -12.55
CA ILE A 472 -10.76 23.83 -11.60
C ILE A 472 -11.56 22.57 -11.38
N GLY A 473 -10.91 21.42 -11.53
CA GLY A 473 -11.49 20.11 -11.24
C GLY A 473 -10.61 19.32 -10.29
N MET A 474 -11.20 18.26 -9.74
CA MET A 474 -10.50 17.28 -8.91
C MET A 474 -10.93 15.88 -9.31
N TRP A 475 -10.00 14.93 -9.27
CA TRP A 475 -10.35 13.53 -9.45
C TRP A 475 -9.49 12.64 -8.58
N GLY A 476 -10.03 11.48 -8.23
CA GLY A 476 -9.31 10.47 -7.49
C GLY A 476 -10.01 9.13 -7.53
N TRP A 477 -9.25 8.13 -7.16
CA TRP A 477 -9.65 6.72 -7.16
C TRP A 477 -9.56 6.18 -5.74
N SER A 478 -10.50 5.33 -5.30
CA SER A 478 -10.51 4.72 -3.98
C SER A 478 -10.59 5.76 -2.86
N TYR A 479 -9.58 5.85 -1.98
CA TYR A 479 -9.50 6.94 -1.00
C TYR A 479 -9.53 8.32 -1.68
N GLY A 480 -8.88 8.43 -2.83
CA GLY A 480 -8.90 9.66 -3.62
C GLY A 480 -10.29 10.02 -4.14
N GLY A 481 -11.10 9.03 -4.46
CA GLY A 481 -12.52 9.23 -4.79
C GLY A 481 -13.31 9.74 -3.59
N TYR A 482 -13.03 9.22 -2.41
CA TYR A 482 -13.58 9.70 -1.15
C TYR A 482 -13.21 11.16 -0.89
N VAL A 483 -11.92 11.49 -0.97
CA VAL A 483 -11.43 12.87 -0.76
C VAL A 483 -12.05 13.82 -1.79
N THR A 484 -12.08 13.44 -3.06
CA THR A 484 -12.72 14.24 -4.12
C THR A 484 -14.18 14.52 -3.77
N SER A 485 -14.92 13.50 -3.39
CA SER A 485 -16.35 13.65 -3.03
C SER A 485 -16.55 14.54 -1.80
N MET A 486 -15.69 14.38 -0.79
CA MET A 486 -15.73 15.22 0.41
C MET A 486 -15.38 16.68 0.11
N VAL A 487 -14.44 16.92 -0.79
CA VAL A 487 -14.06 18.28 -1.24
C VAL A 487 -15.20 18.93 -2.02
N LEU A 488 -15.78 18.23 -2.98
CA LEU A 488 -16.90 18.76 -3.78
C LEU A 488 -18.13 19.05 -2.92
N GLY A 489 -18.36 18.21 -1.91
CA GLY A 489 -19.44 18.38 -0.96
C GLY A 489 -19.16 19.35 0.18
N SER A 490 -17.98 20.00 0.20
CA SER A 490 -17.58 20.92 1.27
C SER A 490 -18.26 22.29 1.19
N GLY A 491 -18.77 22.65 0.02
CA GLY A 491 -19.32 23.99 -0.22
C GLY A 491 -18.26 25.08 -0.40
N SER A 492 -17.02 24.72 -0.76
CA SER A 492 -15.92 25.69 -0.91
C SER A 492 -16.12 26.71 -2.03
N GLY A 493 -16.93 26.36 -3.04
CA GLY A 493 -17.14 27.23 -4.22
C GLY A 493 -15.94 27.31 -5.19
N LEU A 494 -14.91 26.50 -4.99
CA LEU A 494 -13.69 26.56 -5.80
C LEU A 494 -13.71 25.65 -7.04
N PHE A 495 -14.51 24.59 -7.02
CA PHE A 495 -14.44 23.51 -8.01
C PHE A 495 -15.61 23.59 -8.99
N LYS A 496 -15.31 23.54 -10.27
CA LYS A 496 -16.30 23.42 -11.34
C LYS A 496 -16.86 22.02 -11.43
N CYS A 497 -15.97 21.03 -11.33
CA CYS A 497 -16.33 19.63 -11.49
C CYS A 497 -15.40 18.71 -10.70
N GLY A 498 -15.79 17.45 -10.59
CA GLY A 498 -14.95 16.40 -10.05
C GLY A 498 -15.40 15.01 -10.42
N ILE A 499 -14.46 14.08 -10.35
CA ILE A 499 -14.66 12.69 -10.72
C ILE A 499 -14.21 11.79 -9.57
N ALA A 500 -15.11 10.96 -9.08
CA ALA A 500 -14.80 9.96 -8.06
C ALA A 500 -14.92 8.56 -8.65
N VAL A 501 -13.79 7.84 -8.67
CA VAL A 501 -13.71 6.46 -9.15
C VAL A 501 -13.62 5.54 -7.94
N ALA A 502 -14.55 4.59 -7.82
CA ALA A 502 -14.62 3.61 -6.74
C ALA A 502 -14.46 4.23 -5.35
N PRO A 503 -15.23 5.28 -5.01
CA PRO A 503 -15.04 6.01 -3.75
C PRO A 503 -15.59 5.26 -2.55
N VAL A 504 -14.96 5.46 -1.39
CA VAL A 504 -15.60 5.20 -0.10
C VAL A 504 -16.65 6.29 0.12
N ALA A 505 -17.82 5.90 0.65
CA ALA A 505 -18.90 6.82 1.01
C ALA A 505 -19.00 7.01 2.53
N LYS A 506 -18.90 5.92 3.26
CA LYS A 506 -18.97 5.85 4.73
C LYS A 506 -17.97 4.82 5.23
N TRP A 507 -17.30 5.10 6.33
CA TRP A 507 -16.28 4.22 6.87
C TRP A 507 -16.80 2.93 7.48
N ASP A 508 -18.05 2.90 7.98
CA ASP A 508 -18.68 1.66 8.43
C ASP A 508 -18.99 0.67 7.29
N TYR A 509 -18.87 1.07 6.05
CA TYR A 509 -18.99 0.16 4.90
C TYR A 509 -17.66 -0.48 4.48
N TYR A 510 -16.53 0.00 4.98
CA TYR A 510 -15.22 -0.51 4.61
C TYR A 510 -14.69 -1.53 5.61
N ASP A 511 -13.62 -2.27 5.23
CA ASP A 511 -13.11 -3.37 6.06
C ASP A 511 -12.59 -2.92 7.42
N ALA A 512 -12.69 -3.81 8.40
CA ALA A 512 -12.35 -3.54 9.79
C ALA A 512 -10.86 -3.28 10.01
N VAL A 513 -9.99 -4.00 9.32
CA VAL A 513 -8.53 -3.87 9.53
C VAL A 513 -8.05 -2.49 9.13
N TYR A 514 -8.38 -2.04 7.92
CA TYR A 514 -8.03 -0.71 7.43
C TYR A 514 -8.72 0.39 8.24
N THR A 515 -10.03 0.32 8.34
CA THR A 515 -10.84 1.39 8.92
C THR A 515 -10.55 1.60 10.40
N GLU A 516 -10.49 0.51 11.17
CA GLU A 516 -10.27 0.60 12.62
C GLU A 516 -8.83 0.97 12.98
N ARG A 517 -7.87 0.70 12.09
CA ARG A 517 -6.49 1.18 12.29
C ARG A 517 -6.46 2.69 12.51
N TYR A 518 -7.24 3.41 11.75
CA TYR A 518 -7.25 4.87 11.75
C TYR A 518 -8.39 5.50 12.54
N MET A 519 -9.53 4.81 12.67
CA MET A 519 -10.77 5.37 13.20
C MET A 519 -11.27 4.68 14.48
N HIS A 520 -10.62 3.59 14.92
CA HIS A 520 -11.17 2.69 15.95
C HIS A 520 -12.47 2.04 15.48
N ARG A 521 -13.17 1.35 16.39
CA ARG A 521 -14.48 0.79 16.09
C ARG A 521 -15.54 1.88 16.07
N PRO A 522 -16.65 1.71 15.32
CA PRO A 522 -17.74 2.70 15.29
C PRO A 522 -18.27 3.06 16.68
N GLU A 523 -18.45 2.07 17.55
CA GLU A 523 -18.95 2.29 18.92
C GLU A 523 -17.98 3.07 19.81
N GLU A 524 -16.70 3.08 19.48
CA GLU A 524 -15.68 3.85 20.22
C GLU A 524 -15.48 5.26 19.67
N ASN A 525 -16.01 5.57 18.51
CA ASN A 525 -15.76 6.84 17.81
C ASN A 525 -16.98 7.27 16.98
N THR A 526 -18.14 7.23 17.57
CA THR A 526 -19.45 7.49 16.91
C THR A 526 -19.48 8.82 16.17
N GLU A 527 -18.96 9.87 16.79
CA GLU A 527 -18.95 11.23 16.24
C GLU A 527 -18.19 11.33 14.91
N SER A 528 -16.97 10.80 14.85
CA SER A 528 -16.15 10.87 13.63
C SER A 528 -16.72 10.01 12.50
N TYR A 529 -17.26 8.83 12.81
CA TYR A 529 -17.94 8.02 11.79
C TYR A 529 -19.13 8.74 11.20
N LYS A 530 -19.91 9.42 12.03
CA LYS A 530 -21.08 10.19 11.61
C LYS A 530 -20.70 11.39 10.74
N ASN A 531 -19.64 12.10 11.11
CA ASN A 531 -19.26 13.36 10.47
C ASN A 531 -18.35 13.20 9.25
N SER A 532 -17.99 11.97 8.88
CA SER A 532 -17.05 11.68 7.80
C SER A 532 -17.71 11.07 6.55
N THR A 533 -19.03 11.22 6.41
CA THR A 533 -19.80 10.61 5.32
C THR A 533 -19.94 11.54 4.12
N VAL A 534 -19.76 11.00 2.92
CA VAL A 534 -20.06 11.72 1.68
C VAL A 534 -21.56 11.98 1.54
N THR A 535 -22.38 11.02 1.96
CA THR A 535 -23.84 11.08 1.83
C THR A 535 -24.45 12.28 2.55
N ASP A 536 -23.90 12.70 3.68
CA ASP A 536 -24.39 13.87 4.43
C ASP A 536 -24.09 15.21 3.74
N ARG A 537 -23.20 15.19 2.76
CA ARG A 537 -22.82 16.39 1.97
C ARG A 537 -23.54 16.49 0.64
N ALA A 538 -24.50 15.59 0.36
CA ALA A 538 -25.13 15.46 -0.96
C ALA A 538 -25.74 16.75 -1.48
N LYS A 539 -26.44 17.53 -0.63
CA LYS A 539 -27.08 18.79 -1.05
C LYS A 539 -26.08 19.84 -1.57
N ASN A 540 -24.83 19.79 -1.15
CA ASN A 540 -23.79 20.74 -1.58
C ASN A 540 -23.25 20.43 -2.99
N PHE A 541 -23.63 19.31 -3.58
CA PHE A 541 -23.26 18.94 -4.95
C PHE A 541 -24.11 19.67 -6.03
N LYS A 542 -25.12 20.44 -5.66
CA LYS A 542 -25.95 21.17 -6.62
C LYS A 542 -25.18 22.19 -7.47
N SER A 543 -24.08 22.71 -6.91
CA SER A 543 -23.27 23.74 -7.58
C SER A 543 -22.03 23.20 -8.31
N VAL A 544 -21.81 21.90 -8.30
CA VAL A 544 -20.67 21.25 -8.96
C VAL A 544 -21.12 20.17 -9.93
N GLN A 545 -20.33 19.94 -10.97
CA GLN A 545 -20.54 18.83 -11.88
C GLN A 545 -19.81 17.61 -11.32
N TYR A 546 -20.54 16.55 -11.07
CA TYR A 546 -19.99 15.35 -10.42
C TYR A 546 -20.18 14.12 -11.27
N MET A 547 -19.11 13.34 -11.41
CA MET A 547 -19.13 12.04 -12.06
C MET A 547 -18.75 10.96 -11.06
N LEU A 548 -19.61 9.96 -10.92
CA LEU A 548 -19.43 8.81 -10.04
C LEU A 548 -19.22 7.54 -10.86
N VAL A 549 -18.10 6.85 -10.64
CA VAL A 549 -17.75 5.62 -11.36
C VAL A 549 -17.51 4.49 -10.38
N HIS A 550 -18.03 3.30 -10.69
CA HIS A 550 -17.80 2.12 -9.84
C HIS A 550 -17.94 0.81 -10.64
N GLY A 551 -17.16 -0.20 -10.26
CA GLY A 551 -17.31 -1.56 -10.76
C GLY A 551 -18.38 -2.32 -9.97
N THR A 552 -19.24 -3.08 -10.67
CA THR A 552 -20.31 -3.82 -9.99
C THR A 552 -19.82 -5.04 -9.21
N ALA A 553 -18.61 -5.52 -9.51
CA ALA A 553 -17.97 -6.66 -8.83
C ALA A 553 -16.75 -6.23 -7.99
N ASP A 554 -16.76 -4.99 -7.51
CA ASP A 554 -15.72 -4.49 -6.62
C ASP A 554 -15.83 -5.19 -5.25
N ASP A 555 -14.87 -6.05 -4.96
CA ASP A 555 -14.79 -6.83 -3.73
C ASP A 555 -14.09 -6.09 -2.59
N ASN A 556 -13.48 -4.95 -2.88
CA ASN A 556 -12.70 -4.10 -1.96
C ASN A 556 -13.57 -2.95 -1.43
N VAL A 557 -13.77 -1.93 -2.25
CA VAL A 557 -14.74 -0.86 -2.00
C VAL A 557 -16.03 -1.25 -2.72
N HIS A 558 -17.00 -1.75 -1.99
CA HIS A 558 -18.20 -2.37 -2.57
C HIS A 558 -19.03 -1.37 -3.35
N PHE A 559 -19.67 -1.85 -4.41
CA PHE A 559 -20.61 -1.04 -5.20
C PHE A 559 -21.66 -0.35 -4.30
N GLN A 560 -21.97 -0.96 -3.16
CA GLN A 560 -22.81 -0.36 -2.11
C GLN A 560 -22.42 1.10 -1.84
N GLN A 561 -21.15 1.43 -1.80
CA GLN A 561 -20.68 2.77 -1.47
C GLN A 561 -21.11 3.79 -2.53
N ALA A 562 -20.96 3.46 -3.81
CA ALA A 562 -21.46 4.29 -4.91
C ALA A 562 -22.99 4.33 -4.93
N ALA A 563 -23.65 3.21 -4.66
CA ALA A 563 -25.11 3.14 -4.60
C ALA A 563 -25.66 4.07 -3.52
N GLN A 564 -25.03 4.15 -2.36
CA GLN A 564 -25.46 5.03 -1.27
C GLN A 564 -25.22 6.53 -1.58
N ILE A 565 -24.10 6.84 -2.26
CA ILE A 565 -23.88 8.22 -2.76
C ILE A 565 -24.96 8.59 -3.77
N SER A 566 -25.23 7.71 -4.72
CA SER A 566 -26.28 7.91 -5.74
C SER A 566 -27.65 8.15 -5.09
N LYS A 567 -28.02 7.32 -4.12
CA LYS A 567 -29.27 7.45 -3.37
C LYS A 567 -29.38 8.84 -2.70
N ALA A 568 -28.34 9.26 -2.00
CA ALA A 568 -28.32 10.55 -1.32
C ALA A 568 -28.44 11.73 -2.29
N LEU A 569 -27.77 11.65 -3.45
CA LEU A 569 -27.86 12.69 -4.48
C LEU A 569 -29.27 12.77 -5.08
N VAL A 570 -29.88 11.63 -5.39
CA VAL A 570 -31.27 11.56 -5.90
C VAL A 570 -32.25 12.14 -4.89
N GLU A 571 -32.15 11.75 -3.62
CA GLU A 571 -33.03 12.24 -2.55
C GLU A 571 -32.91 13.75 -2.34
N ASN A 572 -31.76 14.34 -2.64
CA ASN A 572 -31.52 15.79 -2.56
C ASN A 572 -31.75 16.51 -3.90
N GLN A 573 -32.30 15.83 -4.90
CA GLN A 573 -32.58 16.39 -6.23
C GLN A 573 -31.33 16.98 -6.91
N VAL A 574 -30.20 16.31 -6.76
CA VAL A 574 -28.94 16.69 -7.39
C VAL A 574 -28.76 15.90 -8.68
N ASP A 575 -28.53 16.59 -9.78
CA ASP A 575 -28.16 15.97 -11.05
C ASP A 575 -26.67 15.62 -11.04
N PHE A 576 -26.35 14.44 -11.58
CA PHE A 576 -24.95 13.96 -11.67
C PHE A 576 -24.80 12.94 -12.78
N GLU A 577 -23.56 12.70 -13.19
CA GLU A 577 -23.26 11.63 -14.14
C GLU A 577 -22.76 10.39 -13.38
N ALA A 578 -23.18 9.22 -13.82
CA ALA A 578 -22.76 7.95 -13.24
C ALA A 578 -22.35 6.98 -14.35
N MET A 579 -21.30 6.21 -14.08
CA MET A 579 -20.86 5.11 -14.93
C MET A 579 -20.49 3.92 -14.07
N TRP A 580 -21.12 2.77 -14.31
CA TRP A 580 -20.69 1.52 -13.69
C TRP A 580 -20.18 0.56 -14.74
N TYR A 581 -19.19 -0.22 -14.32
CA TYR A 581 -18.56 -1.22 -15.15
C TYR A 581 -18.97 -2.61 -14.67
N THR A 582 -19.84 -3.23 -15.44
CA THR A 582 -20.39 -4.54 -15.12
C THR A 582 -19.29 -5.59 -15.01
N ASP A 583 -19.33 -6.38 -13.94
CA ASP A 583 -18.41 -7.48 -13.64
C ASP A 583 -16.95 -7.07 -13.43
N LYS A 584 -16.69 -5.78 -13.24
CA LYS A 584 -15.33 -5.28 -12.95
C LYS A 584 -15.13 -5.03 -11.47
N ASP A 585 -13.92 -5.35 -11.02
CA ASP A 585 -13.47 -5.16 -9.65
C ASP A 585 -12.90 -3.75 -9.42
N HIS A 586 -12.22 -3.56 -8.28
CA HIS A 586 -11.66 -2.28 -7.87
C HIS A 586 -10.66 -1.68 -8.87
N GLY A 587 -9.96 -2.52 -9.61
CA GLY A 587 -8.96 -2.09 -10.58
C GLY A 587 -9.52 -1.66 -11.94
N LEU A 588 -10.79 -1.94 -12.25
CA LEU A 588 -11.43 -1.61 -13.54
C LEU A 588 -10.53 -1.95 -14.73
N SER A 589 -9.96 -3.14 -14.72
CA SER A 589 -8.92 -3.56 -15.67
C SER A 589 -9.48 -4.00 -17.04
N GLY A 590 -8.56 -4.22 -17.98
CA GLY A 590 -8.88 -4.67 -19.32
C GLY A 590 -9.46 -3.57 -20.20
N LYS A 591 -10.41 -3.92 -21.07
CA LYS A 591 -11.06 -2.96 -21.99
C LYS A 591 -11.80 -1.85 -21.25
N ALA A 592 -12.30 -2.13 -20.03
CA ALA A 592 -12.98 -1.14 -19.19
C ALA A 592 -12.07 0.05 -18.88
N ARG A 593 -10.77 -0.15 -18.69
CA ARG A 593 -9.83 0.92 -18.36
C ARG A 593 -9.68 1.93 -19.51
N TYR A 594 -9.64 1.46 -20.75
CA TYR A 594 -9.61 2.35 -21.92
C TYR A 594 -10.92 3.14 -22.04
N HIS A 595 -12.05 2.47 -21.86
CA HIS A 595 -13.36 3.14 -21.86
C HIS A 595 -13.46 4.17 -20.75
N LEU A 596 -12.99 3.81 -19.54
CA LEU A 596 -12.98 4.70 -18.37
C LEU A 596 -12.27 6.02 -18.70
N TYR A 597 -11.01 5.98 -19.11
CA TYR A 597 -10.24 7.20 -19.34
C TYR A 597 -10.78 8.03 -20.50
N ALA A 598 -11.28 7.39 -21.56
CA ALA A 598 -11.96 8.12 -22.64
C ALA A 598 -13.22 8.84 -22.12
N HIS A 599 -13.98 8.19 -21.26
CA HIS A 599 -15.20 8.75 -20.66
C HIS A 599 -14.88 9.90 -19.68
N LEU A 600 -13.84 9.74 -18.85
CA LEU A 600 -13.36 10.81 -17.98
C LEU A 600 -12.89 12.02 -18.78
N ASN A 601 -12.23 11.79 -19.91
CA ASN A 601 -11.75 12.85 -20.78
C ASN A 601 -12.91 13.65 -21.41
N HIS A 602 -13.95 12.97 -21.89
CA HIS A 602 -15.16 13.61 -22.39
C HIS A 602 -15.84 14.47 -21.32
N PHE A 603 -15.92 13.98 -20.10
CA PHE A 603 -16.48 14.74 -18.98
C PHE A 603 -15.70 16.05 -18.75
N LEU A 604 -14.37 15.98 -18.70
CA LEU A 604 -13.55 17.19 -18.52
C LEU A 604 -13.68 18.15 -19.70
N GLN A 605 -13.75 17.67 -20.94
CA GLN A 605 -13.95 18.52 -22.13
C GLN A 605 -15.23 19.34 -22.04
N ASN A 606 -16.25 18.82 -21.38
CA ASN A 606 -17.52 19.54 -21.22
C ASN A 606 -17.44 20.64 -20.16
N TYR A 607 -16.57 20.52 -19.15
CA TYR A 607 -16.64 21.39 -17.97
C TYR A 607 -15.38 22.20 -17.67
N THR A 608 -14.20 21.71 -18.04
CA THR A 608 -12.94 22.40 -17.68
C THR A 608 -12.00 22.63 -18.82
N LEU A 609 -12.13 21.92 -19.93
CA LEU A 609 -11.26 22.10 -21.08
C LEU A 609 -11.82 23.14 -22.05
N PRO A 610 -10.98 23.91 -22.75
CA PRO A 610 -11.45 24.81 -23.78
C PRO A 610 -12.10 24.01 -24.92
N LYS A 611 -13.23 24.49 -25.41
CA LYS A 611 -13.88 23.96 -26.61
C LYS A 611 -13.16 24.48 -27.85
#